data_b6312e87d24ef4c5ed713f104be83a1b
#
_entry.id   b6312e87d24ef4c5ed713f104be83a1b
#
_cell.length_a   1.000
_cell.length_b   1.000
_cell.length_c   1.000
_cell.angle_alpha   90.00
_cell.angle_beta   90.00
_cell.angle_gamma   90.00
#
_symmetry.space_group_name_H-M   'P 1'
#
loop_
_entity.id
_entity.type
_entity.pdbx_description
1 polymer ?
#
loop_
_entity_poly.entity_id
_entity_poly.type
_entity_poly.pdbx_seq_one_letter_code
_entity_poly.pdbx_strand_id
1 'polypeptide(L)'
;MSPSKILNQLNILAGNHGIGRDDIVENRYVGIKSRGCYETPGGTIYFKAHKAMESITLDREMLHLKEDLTNRYSRLIYNGYWFSPERESLQGLIDQSQKRVSGEVKLRLYKGNVIVEGRKSEYSLYSEDLSLSLIHISEPTRQQG
;
A
#
# COMPACT_ATOMS: atom_id res chain seq x y z
N MET A 1 20.35 8.36 -1.43
CA MET A 1 20.29 7.67 -0.12
C MET A 1 20.00 6.20 -0.36
N SER A 2 20.64 5.27 0.37
CA SER A 2 20.36 3.84 0.20
C SER A 2 19.00 3.45 0.82
N PRO A 3 18.34 2.38 0.31
CA PRO A 3 17.06 1.93 0.88
C PRO A 3 17.11 1.66 2.37
N SER A 4 18.20 1.08 2.88
CA SER A 4 18.38 0.82 4.31
C SER A 4 18.45 2.11 5.15
N LYS A 5 19.10 3.15 4.64
CA LYS A 5 19.15 4.45 5.32
C LYS A 5 17.79 5.13 5.34
N ILE A 6 17.03 5.03 4.25
CA ILE A 6 15.65 5.54 4.18
C ILE A 6 14.79 4.85 5.25
N LEU A 7 14.79 3.52 5.27
CA LEU A 7 14.00 2.76 6.25
C LEU A 7 14.40 3.11 7.68
N ASN A 8 15.69 3.26 7.96
CA ASN A 8 16.17 3.65 9.29
C ASN A 8 15.65 5.04 9.72
N GLN A 9 15.69 6.03 8.83
CA GLN A 9 15.14 7.36 9.10
C GLN A 9 13.62 7.32 9.32
N LEU A 10 12.91 6.54 8.51
CA LEU A 10 11.47 6.36 8.66
C LEU A 10 11.12 5.68 9.99
N ASN A 11 11.93 4.71 10.43
CA ASN A 11 11.77 4.07 11.74
C ASN A 11 11.89 5.06 12.89
N ILE A 12 12.86 5.97 12.82
CA ILE A 12 13.06 7.00 13.85
C ILE A 12 11.88 7.97 13.87
N LEU A 13 11.50 8.50 12.72
CA LEU A 13 10.39 9.47 12.61
C LEU A 13 9.07 8.87 13.07
N ALA A 14 8.70 7.70 12.57
CA ALA A 14 7.44 7.06 12.90
C ALA A 14 7.42 6.51 14.33
N GLY A 15 8.56 5.98 14.81
CA GLY A 15 8.71 5.47 16.16
C GLY A 15 8.47 6.54 17.22
N ASN A 16 8.95 7.76 17.00
CA ASN A 16 8.73 8.90 17.88
C ASN A 16 7.25 9.27 18.04
N HIS A 17 6.41 8.89 17.07
CA HIS A 17 4.96 9.09 17.09
C HIS A 17 4.17 7.84 17.52
N GLY A 18 4.84 6.76 17.91
CA GLY A 18 4.19 5.51 18.31
C GLY A 18 3.47 4.79 17.16
N ILE A 19 3.88 5.01 15.92
CA ILE A 19 3.29 4.42 14.73
C ILE A 19 3.76 2.97 14.55
N GLY A 20 2.88 2.10 14.03
CA GLY A 20 3.22 0.74 13.63
C GLY A 20 3.26 -0.27 14.76
N ARG A 21 2.48 -0.06 15.81
CA ARG A 21 2.32 -1.01 16.92
C ARG A 21 1.06 -1.83 16.69
N ASP A 22 1.24 -3.15 16.65
CA ASP A 22 0.17 -4.12 16.43
C ASP A 22 0.20 -5.22 17.46
N ASP A 23 -0.98 -5.61 17.93
CA ASP A 23 -1.20 -6.77 18.80
C ASP A 23 -2.17 -7.70 18.07
N ILE A 24 -1.65 -8.79 17.55
CA ILE A 24 -2.40 -9.70 16.69
C ILE A 24 -2.38 -11.13 17.20
N VAL A 25 -3.43 -11.88 16.86
CA VAL A 25 -3.48 -13.33 16.98
C VAL A 25 -3.27 -13.91 15.57
N GLU A 26 -2.18 -14.63 15.41
CA GLU A 26 -1.75 -15.18 14.12
C GLU A 26 -1.81 -16.72 14.10
N ASN A 27 -1.92 -17.27 12.89
CA ASN A 27 -1.90 -18.70 12.67
C ASN A 27 -0.46 -19.20 12.51
N ARG A 28 -0.13 -20.31 13.18
CA ARG A 28 1.11 -21.02 12.94
C ARG A 28 0.93 -22.07 11.84
N TYR A 29 2.02 -22.47 11.21
CA TYR A 29 2.00 -23.48 10.14
C TYR A 29 1.34 -24.78 10.58
N VAL A 30 1.53 -25.20 11.83
CA VAL A 30 0.96 -26.41 12.41
C VAL A 30 -0.52 -26.29 12.85
N GLY A 31 -1.18 -25.18 12.53
CA GLY A 31 -2.61 -25.00 12.78
C GLY A 31 -2.98 -24.42 14.15
N ILE A 32 -2.02 -24.18 15.02
CA ILE A 32 -2.27 -23.49 16.30
C ILE A 32 -2.17 -21.97 16.13
N LYS A 33 -2.78 -21.26 17.06
CA LYS A 33 -2.73 -19.78 17.09
C LYS A 33 -1.72 -19.30 18.13
N SER A 34 -1.10 -18.16 17.85
CA SER A 34 -0.26 -17.47 18.82
C SER A 34 -0.49 -15.96 18.76
N ARG A 35 -0.27 -15.28 19.88
CA ARG A 35 -0.31 -13.83 19.95
C ARG A 35 1.06 -13.26 19.63
N GLY A 36 1.09 -12.22 18.81
CA GLY A 36 2.29 -11.46 18.52
C GLY A 36 2.07 -9.96 18.75
N CYS A 37 3.03 -9.31 19.40
CA CYS A 37 3.07 -7.86 19.51
C CYS A 37 4.22 -7.36 18.65
N TYR A 38 3.91 -6.52 17.67
CA TYR A 38 4.86 -6.04 16.67
C TYR A 38 5.00 -4.53 16.70
N GLU A 39 6.18 -4.06 16.33
CA GLU A 39 6.45 -2.65 16.13
C GLU A 39 7.22 -2.47 14.82
N THR A 40 6.55 -1.90 13.81
CA THR A 40 7.07 -1.72 12.45
C THR A 40 6.86 -0.29 11.96
N PRO A 41 7.45 0.72 12.62
CA PRO A 41 7.11 2.11 12.36
C PRO A 41 7.44 2.57 10.94
N GLY A 42 8.67 2.38 10.48
CA GLY A 42 9.10 2.77 9.13
C GLY A 42 8.40 2.00 8.03
N GLY A 43 8.22 0.69 8.22
CA GLY A 43 7.48 -0.16 7.28
C GLY A 43 6.03 0.28 7.13
N THR A 44 5.39 0.68 8.23
CA THR A 44 4.00 1.15 8.23
C THR A 44 3.82 2.43 7.42
N ILE A 45 4.67 3.43 7.61
CA ILE A 45 4.57 4.68 6.83
C ILE A 45 4.95 4.47 5.37
N TYR A 46 5.93 3.63 5.09
CA TYR A 46 6.29 3.28 3.71
C TYR A 46 5.13 2.57 3.00
N PHE A 47 4.54 1.57 3.63
CA PHE A 47 3.37 0.86 3.11
C PHE A 47 2.20 1.80 2.81
N LYS A 48 1.90 2.72 3.73
CA LYS A 48 0.84 3.72 3.56
C LYS A 48 1.11 4.64 2.37
N ALA A 49 2.35 5.13 2.24
CA ALA A 49 2.77 5.98 1.13
C ALA A 49 2.69 5.24 -0.22
N HIS A 50 3.19 4.01 -0.26
CA HIS A 50 3.16 3.17 -1.46
C HIS A 50 1.72 2.91 -1.93
N LYS A 51 0.86 2.54 -1.01
CA LYS A 51 -0.56 2.30 -1.29
C LYS A 51 -1.28 3.56 -1.80
N ALA A 52 -0.94 4.73 -1.25
CA ALA A 52 -1.43 6.01 -1.74
C ALA A 52 -0.98 6.30 -3.17
N MET A 53 0.26 5.95 -3.53
CA MET A 53 0.77 6.10 -4.89
C MET A 53 0.10 5.13 -5.85
N GLU A 54 -0.06 3.87 -5.48
CA GLU A 54 -0.78 2.89 -6.28
C GLU A 54 -2.21 3.33 -6.59
N SER A 55 -2.87 3.99 -5.64
CA SER A 55 -4.26 4.44 -5.80
C SER A 55 -4.48 5.42 -6.96
N ILE A 56 -3.45 6.16 -7.38
CA ILE A 56 -3.53 7.11 -8.48
C ILE A 56 -2.81 6.67 -9.75
N THR A 57 -1.98 5.63 -9.69
CA THR A 57 -1.15 5.17 -10.83
C THR A 57 -1.56 3.82 -11.40
N LEU A 58 -2.27 2.99 -10.64
CA LEU A 58 -2.80 1.71 -11.10
C LEU A 58 -4.27 1.83 -11.45
N ASP A 59 -4.67 1.21 -12.57
CA ASP A 59 -6.09 1.08 -12.90
C ASP A 59 -6.79 0.11 -11.92
N ARG A 60 -8.13 0.18 -11.92
CA ARG A 60 -8.96 -0.61 -11.02
C ARG A 60 -8.70 -2.10 -11.08
N GLU A 61 -8.59 -2.66 -12.29
CA GLU A 61 -8.43 -4.10 -12.47
C GLU A 61 -7.05 -4.57 -12.00
N MET A 62 -6.01 -3.78 -12.22
CA MET A 62 -4.66 -4.09 -11.72
C MET A 62 -4.60 -4.02 -10.19
N LEU A 63 -5.27 -3.04 -9.57
CA LEU A 63 -5.38 -2.96 -8.11
C LEU A 63 -6.04 -4.20 -7.53
N HIS A 64 -7.17 -4.63 -8.10
CA HIS A 64 -7.89 -5.83 -7.67
C HIS A 64 -7.05 -7.09 -7.85
N LEU A 65 -6.41 -7.24 -9.00
CA LEU A 65 -5.53 -8.38 -9.26
C LEU A 65 -4.39 -8.46 -8.23
N LYS A 66 -3.75 -7.34 -7.94
CA LYS A 66 -2.69 -7.29 -6.94
C LYS A 66 -3.20 -7.66 -5.53
N GLU A 67 -4.36 -7.16 -5.14
CA GLU A 67 -5.00 -7.50 -3.86
C GLU A 67 -5.30 -9.00 -3.76
N ASP A 68 -5.85 -9.59 -4.82
CA ASP A 68 -6.15 -11.03 -4.87
C ASP A 68 -4.90 -11.89 -4.71
N LEU A 69 -3.77 -11.44 -5.25
CA LEU A 69 -2.51 -12.20 -5.20
C LEU A 69 -1.72 -11.98 -3.90
N THR A 70 -2.01 -10.96 -3.13
CA THR A 70 -1.27 -10.61 -1.91
C THR A 70 -1.26 -11.76 -0.89
N ASN A 71 -2.40 -12.36 -0.63
CA ASN A 71 -2.50 -13.47 0.32
C ASN A 71 -1.74 -14.71 -0.17
N ARG A 72 -1.80 -14.99 -1.45
CA ARG A 72 -1.07 -16.11 -2.07
C ARG A 72 0.44 -15.90 -1.98
N TYR A 73 0.91 -14.70 -2.29
CA TYR A 73 2.32 -14.35 -2.20
C TYR A 73 2.83 -14.45 -0.75
N SER A 74 2.09 -13.87 0.20
CA SER A 74 2.42 -13.92 1.62
C SER A 74 2.51 -15.37 2.15
N ARG A 75 1.60 -16.23 1.72
CA ARG A 75 1.59 -17.64 2.11
C ARG A 75 2.83 -18.38 1.60
N LEU A 76 3.24 -18.11 0.37
CA LEU A 76 4.46 -18.72 -0.19
C LEU A 76 5.70 -18.33 0.61
N ILE A 77 5.82 -17.05 0.97
CA ILE A 77 6.94 -16.56 1.79
C ILE A 77 6.90 -17.19 3.19
N TYR A 78 5.76 -17.16 3.85
CA TYR A 78 5.58 -17.69 5.20
C TYR A 78 5.91 -19.19 5.28
N ASN A 79 5.52 -19.96 4.26
CA ASN A 79 5.77 -21.40 4.20
C ASN A 79 7.17 -21.78 3.69
N GLY A 80 8.04 -20.82 3.44
CA GLY A 80 9.43 -21.07 3.05
C GLY A 80 9.64 -21.32 1.56
N TYR A 81 8.68 -20.97 0.69
CA TYR A 81 8.76 -21.17 -0.75
C TYR A 81 9.37 -19.97 -1.50
N TRP A 82 10.38 -19.33 -0.91
CA TRP A 82 11.02 -18.16 -1.52
C TRP A 82 11.58 -18.43 -2.90
N PHE A 83 12.18 -19.61 -3.12
CA PHE A 83 12.81 -20.00 -4.38
C PHE A 83 11.88 -20.79 -5.32
N SER A 84 10.59 -20.85 -5.04
CA SER A 84 9.63 -21.59 -5.86
C SER A 84 9.31 -20.85 -7.16
N PRO A 85 9.01 -21.59 -8.26
CA PRO A 85 8.58 -20.99 -9.53
C PRO A 85 7.33 -20.13 -9.38
N GLU A 86 6.41 -20.49 -8.50
CA GLU A 86 5.20 -19.72 -8.22
C GLU A 86 5.52 -18.35 -7.65
N ARG A 87 6.42 -18.29 -6.66
CA ARG A 87 6.83 -17.02 -6.07
C ARG A 87 7.52 -16.14 -7.12
N GLU A 88 8.39 -16.70 -7.94
CA GLU A 88 9.07 -15.96 -9.01
C GLU A 88 8.09 -15.43 -10.05
N SER A 89 7.09 -16.21 -10.44
CA SER A 89 6.04 -15.79 -11.37
C SER A 89 5.20 -14.65 -10.80
N LEU A 90 4.80 -14.73 -9.53
CA LEU A 90 4.08 -13.66 -8.86
C LEU A 90 4.93 -12.40 -8.71
N GLN A 91 6.22 -12.54 -8.42
CA GLN A 91 7.15 -11.41 -8.38
C GLN A 91 7.24 -10.69 -9.71
N GLY A 92 7.33 -11.44 -10.81
CA GLY A 92 7.36 -10.87 -12.16
C GLY A 92 6.09 -10.04 -12.47
N LEU A 93 4.92 -10.53 -12.07
CA LEU A 93 3.67 -9.81 -12.22
C LEU A 93 3.66 -8.52 -11.37
N ILE A 94 4.09 -8.61 -10.11
CA ILE A 94 4.17 -7.46 -9.22
C ILE A 94 5.13 -6.42 -9.79
N ASP A 95 6.33 -6.81 -10.19
CA ASP A 95 7.34 -5.91 -10.76
C ASP A 95 6.81 -5.20 -12.01
N GLN A 96 6.09 -5.93 -12.88
CA GLN A 96 5.47 -5.34 -14.06
C GLN A 96 4.43 -4.28 -13.66
N SER A 97 3.62 -4.54 -12.64
CA SER A 97 2.59 -3.62 -12.18
C SER A 97 3.18 -2.33 -11.60
N GLN A 98 4.40 -2.39 -11.06
CA GLN A 98 5.03 -1.28 -10.34
C GLN A 98 5.80 -0.29 -11.24
N LYS A 99 5.93 -0.56 -12.53
CA LYS A 99 6.75 0.27 -13.44
C LYS A 99 6.38 1.74 -13.48
N ARG A 100 5.09 2.06 -13.26
CA ARG A 100 4.57 3.43 -13.25
C ARG A 100 4.19 3.91 -11.85
N VAL A 101 4.43 3.12 -10.83
CA VAL A 101 4.14 3.49 -9.44
C VAL A 101 5.32 4.31 -8.90
N SER A 102 5.31 5.59 -9.24
CA SER A 102 6.37 6.54 -8.88
C SER A 102 5.79 7.93 -8.72
N GLY A 103 6.31 8.67 -7.75
CA GLY A 103 5.86 10.03 -7.48
C GLY A 103 6.19 10.47 -6.05
N GLU A 104 5.45 11.47 -5.60
CA GLU A 104 5.61 12.06 -4.27
C GLU A 104 4.34 11.88 -3.45
N VAL A 105 4.49 11.50 -2.18
CA VAL A 105 3.40 11.40 -1.22
C VAL A 105 3.73 12.26 -0.02
N LYS A 106 2.83 13.16 0.34
CA LYS A 106 2.92 13.97 1.55
C LYS A 106 2.15 13.30 2.67
N LEU A 107 2.86 12.96 3.75
CA LEU A 107 2.30 12.33 4.93
C LEU A 107 2.41 13.26 6.13
N ARG A 108 1.41 13.21 7.01
CA ARG A 108 1.47 13.79 8.34
C ARG A 108 1.46 12.69 9.38
N LEU A 109 2.43 12.74 10.30
CA LEU A 109 2.56 11.81 11.40
C LEU A 109 2.09 12.49 12.69
N TYR A 110 1.12 11.90 13.38
CA TYR A 110 0.56 12.50 14.59
C TYR A 110 -0.07 11.45 15.50
N LYS A 111 0.43 11.36 16.73
CA LYS A 111 -0.14 10.51 17.80
C LYS A 111 -0.52 9.10 17.34
N GLY A 112 0.43 8.37 16.78
CA GLY A 112 0.23 7.00 16.30
C GLY A 112 -0.45 6.88 14.93
N ASN A 113 -0.82 8.00 14.29
CA ASN A 113 -1.52 8.00 13.00
C ASN A 113 -0.62 8.45 11.86
N VAL A 114 -0.85 7.86 10.69
CA VAL A 114 -0.27 8.27 9.41
C VAL A 114 -1.39 8.79 8.53
N ILE A 115 -1.34 10.07 8.18
CA ILE A 115 -2.39 10.73 7.39
C ILE A 115 -1.80 11.12 6.05
N VAL A 116 -2.42 10.66 4.96
CA VAL A 116 -2.05 11.07 3.59
C VAL A 116 -2.67 12.44 3.32
N GLU A 117 -1.84 13.45 3.17
CA GLU A 117 -2.27 14.82 2.85
C GLU A 117 -2.28 15.12 1.36
N GLY A 118 -1.47 14.44 0.59
CA GLY A 118 -1.40 14.66 -0.84
C GLY A 118 -0.54 13.63 -1.56
N ARG A 119 -0.76 13.52 -2.85
CA ARG A 119 -0.03 12.62 -3.74
C ARG A 119 0.11 13.24 -5.13
N LYS A 120 1.26 13.04 -5.76
CA LYS A 120 1.58 13.59 -7.08
C LYS A 120 2.40 12.58 -7.87
N SER A 121 2.00 12.32 -9.12
CA SER A 121 2.73 11.47 -10.05
C SER A 121 2.53 11.94 -11.48
N GLU A 122 3.57 11.83 -12.31
CA GLU A 122 3.46 12.02 -13.76
C GLU A 122 2.64 10.93 -14.45
N TYR A 123 2.48 9.79 -13.79
CA TYR A 123 1.69 8.64 -14.25
C TYR A 123 0.28 8.59 -13.65
N SER A 124 -0.17 9.67 -13.01
CA SER A 124 -1.48 9.72 -12.36
C SER A 124 -2.61 9.51 -13.36
N LEU A 125 -3.52 8.62 -13.02
CA LEU A 125 -4.77 8.38 -13.74
C LEU A 125 -5.92 9.25 -13.19
N TYR A 126 -5.67 9.93 -12.07
CA TYR A 126 -6.62 10.85 -11.46
C TYR A 126 -6.56 12.21 -12.16
N SER A 127 -7.72 12.72 -12.53
CA SER A 127 -7.89 14.07 -13.06
C SER A 127 -9.03 14.78 -12.34
N GLU A 128 -8.70 15.82 -11.61
CA GLU A 128 -9.70 16.62 -10.88
C GLU A 128 -10.70 17.27 -11.83
N ASP A 129 -10.22 17.87 -12.90
CA ASP A 129 -11.07 18.52 -13.91
C ASP A 129 -12.06 17.53 -14.54
N LEU A 130 -11.61 16.33 -14.87
CA LEU A 130 -12.45 15.28 -15.44
C LEU A 130 -13.49 14.78 -14.43
N SER A 131 -13.11 14.59 -13.18
CA SER A 131 -14.00 14.19 -12.10
C SER A 131 -15.10 15.23 -11.86
N LEU A 132 -14.75 16.50 -11.83
CA LEU A 132 -15.71 17.61 -11.69
C LEU A 132 -16.67 17.68 -12.89
N SER A 133 -16.19 17.49 -14.10
CA SER A 133 -17.01 17.45 -15.31
C SER A 133 -18.04 16.32 -15.27
N LEU A 134 -17.67 15.14 -14.80
CA LEU A 134 -18.57 14.01 -14.63
C LEU A 134 -19.64 14.27 -13.55
N ILE A 135 -19.30 14.92 -12.46
CA ILE A 135 -20.24 15.32 -11.41
C ILE A 135 -21.27 16.32 -11.98
N HIS A 136 -20.84 17.32 -12.73
CA HIS A 136 -21.73 18.30 -13.36
C HIS A 136 -22.67 17.68 -14.40
N ILE A 137 -22.25 16.66 -15.12
CA ILE A 137 -23.08 15.93 -16.09
C ILE A 137 -24.18 15.12 -15.36
N SER A 138 -23.90 14.58 -14.18
CA SER A 138 -24.85 13.74 -13.42
C SER A 138 -25.86 14.53 -12.59
N GLU A 139 -25.55 15.73 -12.10
CA GLU A 139 -26.42 16.56 -11.27
C GLU A 139 -27.74 16.96 -11.97
N PRO A 140 -27.75 17.43 -13.23
CA PRO A 140 -29.00 17.79 -13.89
C PRO A 140 -30.01 16.63 -14.01
N THR A 141 -29.53 15.41 -14.10
CA THR A 141 -30.35 14.20 -14.20
C THR A 141 -31.04 13.86 -12.88
N ARG A 142 -30.45 14.21 -11.74
CA ARG A 142 -31.01 14.01 -10.40
C ARG A 142 -32.13 15.01 -10.06
N GLN A 143 -32.09 16.21 -10.62
CA GLN A 143 -33.08 17.27 -10.37
C GLN A 143 -34.35 17.11 -11.20
N GLN A 144 -34.34 16.28 -12.24
CA GLN A 144 -35.46 16.02 -13.14
C GLN A 144 -36.29 14.79 -12.74
N GLY A 145 -35.86 14.07 -11.71
CA GLY A 145 -36.62 12.98 -11.12
C GLY A 145 -37.44 13.50 -9.93
#